data_1c337369602b0b58d7f13558bbd55904
#
_entry.id   1c337369602b0b58d7f13558bbd55904
#
_cell.length_a   1.000
_cell.length_b   1.000
_cell.length_c   1.000
_cell.angle_alpha   90.00
_cell.angle_beta   90.00
_cell.angle_gamma   90.00
#
_symmetry.space_group_name_H-M   'P 1'
#
loop_
_entity.id
_entity.type
_entity.pdbx_description
1 polymer ?
#
loop_
_entity_poly.entity_id
_entity_poly.type
_entity_poly.pdbx_seq_one_letter_code
_entity_poly.pdbx_strand_id
1 'polypeptide(L)'
;KSVSKESFEIRDFSTAQMLKSFTFWRAFVCMAFITAVCNSVISFARDLVISVDATPVLATTLVGVLSVCNGIGRILTGAVYDGLGRRTTMIAANLLTIVAAGVTLLAVQLHSLPVCIAGLCLAGLSYGSCPTMTSAFTASFYGQKYFAVNYSLTNFNLIAAAFIANASNALLAQSGGYAAP
;
A
#
# COMPACT_ATOMS: atom_id res chain seq x y z
N LYS A 1 -0.86 33.81 18.34
CA LYS A 1 -2.22 33.25 18.33
C LYS A 1 -2.07 31.76 18.60
N SER A 2 -2.37 31.35 19.82
CA SER A 2 -2.42 29.96 20.24
C SER A 2 -3.54 29.26 19.49
N VAL A 3 -3.18 28.34 18.59
CA VAL A 3 -4.11 27.37 18.04
C VAL A 3 -4.52 26.49 19.22
N SER A 4 -5.74 26.58 19.66
CA SER A 4 -6.32 25.70 20.66
C SER A 4 -6.20 24.28 20.13
N LYS A 5 -5.32 23.46 20.74
CA LYS A 5 -5.39 22.02 20.63
C LYS A 5 -6.74 21.62 21.25
N GLU A 6 -7.76 21.44 20.43
CA GLU A 6 -8.90 20.65 20.82
C GLU A 6 -8.33 19.30 21.22
N SER A 7 -8.33 19.03 22.51
CA SER A 7 -8.09 17.71 23.06
C SER A 7 -9.28 16.85 22.60
N PHE A 8 -9.10 16.20 21.44
CA PHE A 8 -9.96 15.10 21.04
C PHE A 8 -9.80 14.08 22.15
N GLU A 9 -10.80 13.92 23.01
CA GLU A 9 -10.87 12.81 23.95
C GLU A 9 -10.78 11.54 23.11
N ILE A 10 -9.61 10.91 23.11
CA ILE A 10 -9.38 9.64 22.43
C ILE A 10 -10.23 8.61 23.18
N ARG A 11 -11.40 8.36 22.65
CA ARG A 11 -12.32 7.39 23.22
C ARG A 11 -11.81 6.01 22.88
N ASP A 12 -11.38 5.25 23.89
CA ASP A 12 -10.94 3.88 23.71
C ASP A 12 -12.11 3.00 23.29
N PHE A 13 -12.06 2.46 22.09
CA PHE A 13 -13.05 1.53 21.56
C PHE A 13 -12.61 0.09 21.80
N SER A 14 -13.51 -0.71 22.38
CA SER A 14 -13.30 -2.15 22.40
C SER A 14 -13.37 -2.72 20.99
N THR A 15 -12.76 -3.86 20.77
CA THR A 15 -12.75 -4.56 19.48
C THR A 15 -14.15 -4.80 18.91
N ALA A 16 -15.11 -5.17 19.76
CA ALA A 16 -16.50 -5.35 19.35
C ALA A 16 -17.17 -4.05 18.89
N GLN A 17 -16.85 -2.92 19.53
CA GLN A 17 -17.34 -1.61 19.13
C GLN A 17 -16.72 -1.16 17.81
N MET A 18 -15.42 -1.41 17.61
CA MET A 18 -14.73 -1.14 16.35
C MET A 18 -15.37 -1.90 15.18
N LEU A 19 -15.60 -3.20 15.33
CA LEU A 19 -16.21 -4.05 14.29
C LEU A 19 -17.65 -3.65 13.95
N LYS A 20 -18.39 -3.08 14.90
CA LYS A 20 -19.74 -2.53 14.66
C LYS A 20 -19.73 -1.17 13.98
N SER A 21 -18.58 -0.48 13.93
CA SER A 21 -18.45 0.85 13.34
C SER A 21 -18.43 0.79 11.82
N PHE A 22 -19.33 1.50 11.18
CA PHE A 22 -19.33 1.65 9.71
C PHE A 22 -18.05 2.34 9.19
N THR A 23 -17.46 3.24 9.99
CA THR A 23 -16.18 3.89 9.69
C THR A 23 -15.05 2.87 9.56
N PHE A 24 -15.04 1.84 10.41
CA PHE A 24 -14.08 0.74 10.31
C PHE A 24 -14.17 0.03 8.97
N TRP A 25 -15.35 -0.40 8.57
CA TRP A 25 -15.54 -1.15 7.33
C TRP A 25 -15.21 -0.34 6.08
N ARG A 26 -15.59 0.94 6.06
CA ARG A 26 -15.19 1.84 4.96
C ARG A 26 -13.68 1.98 4.84
N ALA A 27 -13.00 2.20 5.95
CA ALA A 27 -11.54 2.31 5.98
C ALA A 27 -10.87 0.98 5.64
N PHE A 28 -11.38 -0.13 6.18
CA PHE A 28 -10.89 -1.49 5.91
C PHE A 28 -10.93 -1.82 4.42
N VAL A 29 -12.08 -1.61 3.77
CA VAL A 29 -12.25 -1.87 2.33
C VAL A 29 -11.31 -0.96 1.51
N CYS A 30 -11.23 0.33 1.83
CA CYS A 30 -10.33 1.25 1.15
C CYS A 30 -8.86 0.80 1.28
N MET A 31 -8.42 0.46 2.48
CA MET A 31 -7.06 -0.03 2.72
C MET A 31 -6.80 -1.37 2.03
N ALA A 32 -7.79 -2.27 1.99
CA ALA A 32 -7.67 -3.55 1.30
C ALA A 32 -7.43 -3.36 -0.20
N PHE A 33 -8.15 -2.45 -0.86
CA PHE A 33 -7.93 -2.16 -2.29
C PHE A 33 -6.55 -1.56 -2.56
N ILE A 34 -6.13 -0.56 -1.77
CA ILE A 34 -4.79 0.05 -1.93
C ILE A 34 -3.71 -1.01 -1.76
N THR A 35 -3.83 -1.80 -0.68
CA THR A 35 -2.88 -2.86 -0.38
C THR A 35 -2.87 -3.93 -1.48
N ALA A 36 -4.03 -4.26 -2.06
CA ALA A 36 -4.14 -5.23 -3.14
C ALA A 36 -3.40 -4.77 -4.41
N VAL A 37 -3.57 -3.51 -4.81
CA VAL A 37 -2.86 -2.93 -5.96
C VAL A 37 -1.34 -3.02 -5.75
N CYS A 38 -0.85 -2.54 -4.61
CA CYS A 38 0.58 -2.57 -4.30
C CYS A 38 1.10 -4.01 -4.19
N ASN A 39 0.35 -4.90 -3.55
CA ASN A 39 0.74 -6.31 -3.38
C ASN A 39 0.79 -7.05 -4.73
N SER A 40 -0.14 -6.75 -5.64
CA SER A 40 -0.10 -7.30 -7.00
C SER A 40 1.16 -6.87 -7.74
N VAL A 41 1.50 -5.57 -7.75
CA VAL A 41 2.73 -5.07 -8.40
C VAL A 41 3.98 -5.74 -7.82
N ILE A 42 4.05 -5.90 -6.49
CA ILE A 42 5.19 -6.53 -5.83
C ILE A 42 5.29 -8.01 -6.18
N SER A 43 4.16 -8.73 -6.19
CA SER A 43 4.12 -10.16 -6.52
C SER A 43 4.59 -10.43 -7.95
N PHE A 44 4.34 -9.52 -8.87
CA PHE A 44 4.76 -9.61 -10.27
C PHE A 44 6.05 -8.87 -10.60
N ALA A 45 6.68 -8.21 -9.62
CA ALA A 45 7.81 -7.31 -9.86
C ALA A 45 8.93 -7.99 -10.68
N ARG A 46 9.26 -9.25 -10.36
CA ARG A 46 10.30 -10.00 -11.08
C ARG A 46 9.89 -10.27 -12.53
N ASP A 47 8.70 -10.78 -12.76
CA ASP A 47 8.20 -11.14 -14.07
C ASP A 47 7.99 -9.90 -14.93
N LEU A 48 7.54 -8.82 -14.33
CA LEU A 48 7.41 -7.50 -14.95
C LEU A 48 8.76 -6.98 -15.48
N VAL A 49 9.81 -7.09 -14.67
CA VAL A 49 11.16 -6.66 -15.08
C VAL A 49 11.69 -7.53 -16.21
N ILE A 50 11.43 -8.83 -16.18
CA ILE A 50 11.83 -9.76 -17.25
C ILE A 50 11.05 -9.45 -18.53
N SER A 51 9.77 -9.06 -18.46
CA SER A 51 8.96 -8.72 -19.64
C SER A 51 9.42 -7.48 -20.39
N VAL A 52 10.29 -6.65 -19.79
CA VAL A 52 10.96 -5.51 -20.43
C VAL A 52 12.43 -5.80 -20.75
N ASP A 53 12.74 -7.05 -21.12
CA ASP A 53 14.04 -7.53 -21.58
C ASP A 53 15.20 -7.44 -20.56
N ALA A 54 14.90 -7.38 -19.27
CA ALA A 54 15.93 -7.40 -18.25
C ALA A 54 16.42 -8.82 -17.94
N THR A 55 17.69 -8.93 -17.55
CA THR A 55 18.27 -10.21 -17.13
C THR A 55 17.67 -10.69 -15.81
N PRO A 56 17.55 -12.00 -15.56
CA PRO A 56 17.04 -12.54 -14.29
C PRO A 56 17.79 -12.06 -13.04
N VAL A 57 19.10 -11.80 -13.18
CA VAL A 57 19.95 -11.26 -12.10
C VAL A 57 19.54 -9.83 -11.77
N LEU A 58 19.35 -8.98 -12.78
CA LEU A 58 18.88 -7.61 -12.59
C LEU A 58 17.47 -7.57 -12.01
N ALA A 59 16.58 -8.44 -12.47
CA ALA A 59 15.21 -8.55 -11.93
C ALA A 59 15.23 -8.85 -10.43
N THR A 60 16.06 -9.80 -9.97
CA THR A 60 16.20 -10.11 -8.54
C THR A 60 16.76 -8.92 -7.75
N THR A 61 17.74 -8.21 -8.30
CA THR A 61 18.32 -7.01 -7.68
C THR A 61 17.28 -5.91 -7.53
N LEU A 62 16.43 -5.69 -8.54
CA LEU A 62 15.39 -4.67 -8.52
C LEU A 62 14.27 -4.98 -7.50
N VAL A 63 13.96 -6.25 -7.25
CA VAL A 63 13.08 -6.66 -6.14
C VAL A 63 13.71 -6.27 -4.79
N GLY A 64 15.02 -6.38 -4.65
CA GLY A 64 15.76 -5.89 -3.48
C GLY A 64 15.63 -4.37 -3.32
N VAL A 65 15.80 -3.60 -4.41
CA VAL A 65 15.62 -2.14 -4.42
C VAL A 65 14.20 -1.76 -4.01
N LEU A 66 13.19 -2.45 -4.55
CA LEU A 66 11.79 -2.27 -4.16
C LEU A 66 11.59 -2.45 -2.64
N SER A 67 12.24 -3.45 -2.05
CA SER A 67 12.17 -3.69 -0.60
C SER A 67 12.80 -2.55 0.21
N VAL A 68 13.88 -1.95 -0.26
CA VAL A 68 14.48 -0.74 0.34
C VAL A 68 13.51 0.44 0.23
N CYS A 69 12.90 0.66 -0.94
CA CYS A 69 11.89 1.69 -1.15
C CYS A 69 10.69 1.50 -0.21
N ASN A 70 10.26 0.27 0.04
CA ASN A 70 9.22 -0.04 1.02
C ASN A 70 9.61 0.43 2.45
N GLY A 71 10.83 0.16 2.88
CA GLY A 71 11.34 0.65 4.16
C GLY A 71 11.34 2.18 4.24
N ILE A 72 11.83 2.85 3.21
CA ILE A 72 11.82 4.32 3.10
C ILE A 72 10.37 4.85 3.12
N GLY A 73 9.46 4.20 2.42
CA GLY A 73 8.04 4.58 2.36
C GLY A 73 7.38 4.61 3.74
N ARG A 74 7.73 3.68 4.63
CA ARG A 74 7.23 3.67 6.02
C ARG A 74 7.69 4.90 6.80
N ILE A 75 8.97 5.25 6.68
CA ILE A 75 9.55 6.39 7.38
C ILE A 75 8.94 7.70 6.87
N LEU A 76 8.88 7.87 5.54
CA LEU A 76 8.32 9.06 4.92
C LEU A 76 6.85 9.25 5.28
N THR A 77 6.06 8.17 5.24
CA THR A 77 4.64 8.23 5.59
C THR A 77 4.43 8.59 7.05
N GLY A 78 5.26 8.08 7.96
CA GLY A 78 5.22 8.47 9.37
C GLY A 78 5.52 9.96 9.53
N ALA A 79 6.59 10.47 8.92
CA ALA A 79 6.97 11.88 8.98
C ALA A 79 5.89 12.80 8.38
N VAL A 80 5.28 12.42 7.25
CA VAL A 80 4.18 13.16 6.62
C VAL A 80 2.94 13.14 7.53
N TYR A 81 2.66 12.01 8.18
CA TYR A 81 1.54 11.89 9.11
C TYR A 81 1.69 12.84 10.31
N ASP A 82 2.89 12.88 10.89
CA ASP A 82 3.20 13.74 12.04
C ASP A 82 3.21 15.23 11.67
N GLY A 83 3.65 15.57 10.45
CA GLY A 83 3.75 16.96 10.00
C GLY A 83 2.46 17.54 9.40
N LEU A 84 1.80 16.79 8.53
CA LEU A 84 0.65 17.26 7.73
C LEU A 84 -0.69 16.67 8.17
N GLY A 85 -0.66 15.74 9.11
CA GLY A 85 -1.84 15.12 9.68
C GLY A 85 -2.47 14.04 8.80
N ARG A 86 -3.43 13.36 9.39
CA ARG A 86 -4.06 12.14 8.87
C ARG A 86 -4.64 12.28 7.46
N ARG A 87 -5.47 13.32 7.24
CA ARG A 87 -6.22 13.45 5.98
C ARG A 87 -5.29 13.64 4.79
N THR A 88 -4.30 14.51 4.95
CA THR A 88 -3.32 14.80 3.89
C THR A 88 -2.48 13.58 3.57
N THR A 89 -2.03 12.84 4.59
CA THR A 89 -1.25 11.62 4.41
C THR A 89 -2.04 10.55 3.67
N MET A 90 -3.31 10.33 4.01
CA MET A 90 -4.16 9.37 3.31
C MET A 90 -4.37 9.73 1.85
N ILE A 91 -4.60 11.01 1.54
CA ILE A 91 -4.74 11.47 0.16
C ILE A 91 -3.42 11.30 -0.60
N ALA A 92 -2.29 11.70 0.00
CA ALA A 92 -0.98 11.58 -0.62
C ALA A 92 -0.60 10.13 -0.92
N ALA A 93 -0.87 9.21 0.00
CA ALA A 93 -0.61 7.78 -0.19
C ALA A 93 -1.49 7.17 -1.29
N ASN A 94 -2.78 7.55 -1.38
CA ASN A 94 -3.66 7.12 -2.46
C ASN A 94 -3.18 7.63 -3.82
N LEU A 95 -2.80 8.91 -3.91
CA LEU A 95 -2.25 9.50 -5.14
C LEU A 95 -0.95 8.82 -5.54
N LEU A 96 -0.05 8.55 -4.59
CA LEU A 96 1.19 7.82 -4.84
C LEU A 96 0.90 6.42 -5.40
N THR A 97 -0.09 5.71 -4.87
CA THR A 97 -0.50 4.39 -5.36
C THR A 97 -0.99 4.45 -6.81
N ILE A 98 -1.84 5.44 -7.14
CA ILE A 98 -2.36 5.64 -8.49
C ILE A 98 -1.22 5.96 -9.47
N VAL A 99 -0.31 6.86 -9.09
CA VAL A 99 0.86 7.21 -9.90
C VAL A 99 1.78 6.00 -10.10
N ALA A 100 2.05 5.23 -9.04
CA ALA A 100 2.87 4.03 -9.12
C ALA A 100 2.26 3.00 -10.09
N ALA A 101 0.96 2.74 -10.00
CA ALA A 101 0.25 1.84 -10.90
C ALA A 101 0.29 2.34 -12.35
N GLY A 102 0.05 3.64 -12.58
CA GLY A 102 0.11 4.26 -13.90
C GLY A 102 1.49 4.18 -14.54
N VAL A 103 2.55 4.47 -13.78
CA VAL A 103 3.94 4.38 -14.27
C VAL A 103 4.32 2.93 -14.57
N THR A 104 3.88 1.99 -13.74
CA THR A 104 4.11 0.56 -13.98
C THR A 104 3.41 0.08 -15.25
N LEU A 105 2.17 0.52 -15.49
CA LEU A 105 1.43 0.20 -16.72
C LEU A 105 2.12 0.79 -17.95
N LEU A 106 2.55 2.05 -17.88
CA LEU A 106 3.31 2.69 -18.96
C LEU A 106 4.62 1.96 -19.25
N ALA A 107 5.30 1.43 -18.24
CA ALA A 107 6.53 0.66 -18.40
C ALA A 107 6.32 -0.58 -19.28
N VAL A 108 5.22 -1.29 -19.06
CA VAL A 108 4.85 -2.46 -19.87
C VAL A 108 4.56 -2.05 -21.32
N GLN A 109 3.76 -1.01 -21.51
CA GLN A 109 3.38 -0.53 -22.86
C GLN A 109 4.55 0.00 -23.67
N LEU A 110 5.49 0.68 -23.01
CA LEU A 110 6.68 1.26 -23.66
C LEU A 110 7.86 0.28 -23.75
N HIS A 111 7.74 -0.93 -23.17
CA HIS A 111 8.87 -1.89 -23.05
C HIS A 111 10.15 -1.21 -22.54
N SER A 112 10.01 -0.33 -21.54
CA SER A 112 11.11 0.52 -21.08
C SER A 112 11.57 0.14 -19.68
N LEU A 113 12.77 -0.40 -19.58
CA LEU A 113 13.38 -0.77 -18.30
C LEU A 113 13.54 0.43 -17.32
N PRO A 114 13.99 1.63 -17.72
CA PRO A 114 14.07 2.77 -16.80
C PRO A 114 12.72 3.16 -16.21
N VAL A 115 11.65 3.14 -17.01
CA VAL A 115 10.29 3.44 -16.54
C VAL A 115 9.79 2.35 -15.60
N CYS A 116 10.14 1.07 -15.88
CA CYS A 116 9.83 -0.06 -15.00
C CYS A 116 10.49 0.11 -13.63
N ILE A 117 11.78 0.47 -13.59
CA ILE A 117 12.49 0.73 -12.33
C ILE A 117 11.82 1.85 -11.54
N ALA A 118 11.46 2.96 -12.19
CA ALA A 118 10.76 4.07 -11.54
C ALA A 118 9.39 3.62 -10.98
N GLY A 119 8.62 2.85 -11.76
CA GLY A 119 7.33 2.30 -11.33
C GLY A 119 7.46 1.40 -10.10
N LEU A 120 8.46 0.51 -10.08
CA LEU A 120 8.73 -0.39 -8.96
C LEU A 120 9.17 0.37 -7.70
N CYS A 121 10.01 1.39 -7.83
CA CYS A 121 10.41 2.23 -6.70
C CYS A 121 9.19 2.96 -6.10
N LEU A 122 8.33 3.55 -6.93
CA LEU A 122 7.11 4.20 -6.50
C LEU A 122 6.13 3.20 -5.85
N ALA A 123 6.00 1.98 -6.42
CA ALA A 123 5.18 0.93 -5.84
C ALA A 123 5.70 0.46 -4.47
N GLY A 124 7.03 0.35 -4.33
CA GLY A 124 7.67 0.05 -3.06
C GLY A 124 7.38 1.12 -2.00
N LEU A 125 7.55 2.40 -2.34
CA LEU A 125 7.23 3.53 -1.46
C LEU A 125 5.75 3.52 -1.05
N SER A 126 4.85 3.28 -2.01
CA SER A 126 3.42 3.22 -1.78
C SER A 126 3.03 2.05 -0.87
N TYR A 127 3.58 0.86 -1.09
CA TYR A 127 3.33 -0.30 -0.24
C TYR A 127 3.82 -0.07 1.20
N GLY A 128 4.96 0.60 1.37
CA GLY A 128 5.48 0.98 2.67
C GLY A 128 4.53 1.89 3.45
N SER A 129 3.72 2.71 2.78
CA SER A 129 2.74 3.56 3.44
C SER A 129 1.57 2.79 4.06
N CYS A 130 1.18 1.63 3.50
CA CYS A 130 0.01 0.88 3.93
C CYS A 130 0.02 0.46 5.41
N PRO A 131 1.05 -0.23 5.94
CA PRO A 131 1.07 -0.62 7.35
C PRO A 131 1.17 0.58 8.31
N THR A 132 1.88 1.64 7.91
CA THR A 132 2.00 2.86 8.70
C THR A 132 0.65 3.57 8.81
N MET A 133 -0.09 3.68 7.71
CA MET A 133 -1.44 4.26 7.70
C MET A 133 -2.43 3.41 8.49
N THR A 134 -2.37 2.08 8.37
CA THR A 134 -3.23 1.16 9.12
C THR A 134 -3.01 1.31 10.62
N SER A 135 -1.77 1.39 11.05
CA SER A 135 -1.40 1.62 12.46
C SER A 135 -1.90 2.98 12.95
N ALA A 136 -1.57 4.05 12.22
CA ALA A 136 -1.95 5.41 12.57
C ALA A 136 -3.48 5.61 12.58
N PHE A 137 -4.20 5.02 11.64
CA PHE A 137 -5.67 5.01 11.62
C PHE A 137 -6.24 4.32 12.86
N THR A 138 -5.76 3.11 13.16
CA THR A 138 -6.25 2.34 14.30
C THR A 138 -6.02 3.08 15.61
N ALA A 139 -4.82 3.64 15.81
CA ALA A 139 -4.49 4.40 17.01
C ALA A 139 -5.35 5.67 17.16
N SER A 140 -5.53 6.42 16.07
CA SER A 140 -6.22 7.71 16.12
C SER A 140 -7.73 7.61 16.20
N PHE A 141 -8.35 6.54 15.70
CA PHE A 141 -9.81 6.38 15.73
C PHE A 141 -10.31 5.52 16.87
N TYR A 142 -9.53 4.53 17.31
CA TYR A 142 -10.00 3.52 18.26
C TYR A 142 -9.23 3.52 19.58
N GLY A 143 -8.27 4.43 19.73
CA GLY A 143 -7.50 4.61 20.97
C GLY A 143 -6.40 3.59 21.19
N GLN A 144 -5.70 3.72 22.31
CA GLN A 144 -4.51 2.94 22.62
C GLN A 144 -4.80 1.70 23.47
N LYS A 145 -5.88 1.70 24.25
CA LYS A 145 -6.16 0.64 25.24
C LYS A 145 -6.29 -0.76 24.62
N TYR A 146 -6.94 -0.87 23.47
CA TYR A 146 -7.13 -2.13 22.76
C TYR A 146 -6.37 -2.16 21.42
N PHE A 147 -5.36 -1.29 21.29
CA PHE A 147 -4.66 -1.07 20.03
C PHE A 147 -4.13 -2.36 19.39
N ALA A 148 -3.45 -3.22 20.17
CA ALA A 148 -2.81 -4.42 19.64
C ALA A 148 -3.83 -5.34 18.93
N VAL A 149 -4.98 -5.59 19.56
CA VAL A 149 -6.03 -6.45 19.00
C VAL A 149 -6.73 -5.77 17.83
N ASN A 150 -7.07 -4.48 17.97
CA ASN A 150 -7.71 -3.70 16.93
C ASN A 150 -6.84 -3.58 15.68
N TYR A 151 -5.55 -3.35 15.85
CA TYR A 151 -4.56 -3.29 14.77
C TYR A 151 -4.39 -4.64 14.07
N SER A 152 -4.33 -5.73 14.83
CA SER A 152 -4.25 -7.08 14.27
C SER A 152 -5.45 -7.41 13.36
N LEU A 153 -6.67 -7.04 13.79
CA LEU A 153 -7.87 -7.23 12.97
C LEU A 153 -7.89 -6.29 11.74
N THR A 154 -7.41 -5.07 11.89
CA THR A 154 -7.31 -4.16 10.73
C THR A 154 -6.30 -4.70 9.70
N ASN A 155 -5.24 -5.39 10.14
CA ASN A 155 -4.27 -6.02 9.25
C ASN A 155 -4.81 -7.22 8.47
N PHE A 156 -5.99 -7.75 8.78
CA PHE A 156 -6.64 -8.76 7.92
C PHE A 156 -6.95 -8.24 6.51
N ASN A 157 -6.85 -6.93 6.26
CA ASN A 157 -6.85 -6.37 4.91
C ASN A 157 -5.74 -6.95 4.01
N LEU A 158 -4.61 -7.38 4.58
CA LEU A 158 -3.53 -8.06 3.86
C LEU A 158 -3.96 -9.41 3.29
N ILE A 159 -4.81 -10.14 4.02
CA ILE A 159 -5.35 -11.42 3.56
C ILE A 159 -6.28 -11.16 2.36
N ALA A 160 -7.19 -10.21 2.47
CA ALA A 160 -8.05 -9.81 1.35
C ALA A 160 -7.23 -9.35 0.14
N ALA A 161 -6.18 -8.56 0.36
CA ALA A 161 -5.26 -8.12 -0.68
C ALA A 161 -4.52 -9.28 -1.36
N ALA A 162 -4.08 -10.28 -0.59
CA ALA A 162 -3.42 -11.47 -1.13
C ALA A 162 -4.35 -12.30 -2.03
N PHE A 163 -5.62 -12.46 -1.64
CA PHE A 163 -6.61 -13.14 -2.47
C PHE A 163 -6.85 -12.40 -3.79
N ILE A 164 -6.97 -11.08 -3.76
CA ILE A 164 -7.14 -10.25 -4.97
C ILE A 164 -5.90 -10.36 -5.87
N ALA A 165 -4.69 -10.30 -5.30
CA ALA A 165 -3.45 -10.46 -6.05
C ALA A 165 -3.36 -11.83 -6.72
N ASN A 166 -3.70 -12.91 -6.00
CA ASN A 166 -3.71 -14.27 -6.56
C ASN A 166 -4.78 -14.45 -7.65
N ALA A 167 -5.96 -13.86 -7.48
CA ALA A 167 -7.00 -13.87 -8.51
C ALA A 167 -6.55 -13.11 -9.78
N SER A 168 -5.89 -11.96 -9.61
CA SER A 168 -5.30 -11.20 -10.72
C SER A 168 -4.21 -12.02 -11.45
N ASN A 169 -3.42 -12.77 -10.69
CA ASN A 169 -2.42 -13.69 -11.23
C ASN A 169 -3.04 -14.78 -12.11
N ALA A 170 -4.10 -15.41 -11.61
CA ALA A 170 -4.80 -16.46 -12.34
C ALA A 170 -5.42 -15.93 -13.65
N LEU A 171 -5.99 -14.72 -13.60
CA LEU A 171 -6.54 -14.06 -14.81
C LEU A 171 -5.45 -13.73 -15.81
N LEU A 172 -4.31 -13.20 -15.36
CA LEU A 172 -3.18 -12.88 -16.21
C LEU A 172 -2.61 -14.13 -16.90
N ALA A 173 -2.49 -15.23 -16.16
CA ALA A 173 -2.04 -16.52 -16.71
C ALA A 173 -3.00 -17.08 -17.77
N GLN A 174 -4.30 -16.86 -17.62
CA GLN A 174 -5.32 -17.25 -18.60
C GLN A 174 -5.32 -16.36 -19.87
N SER A 175 -4.96 -15.08 -19.74
CA SER A 175 -4.92 -14.12 -20.86
C SER A 175 -3.66 -14.20 -21.70
N GLY A 176 -2.72 -15.10 -21.43
CA GLY A 176 -1.48 -15.26 -22.19
C GLY A 176 -0.29 -14.47 -21.65
N GLY A 177 -0.40 -13.89 -20.46
CA GLY A 177 0.67 -13.16 -19.79
C GLY A 177 0.83 -11.71 -20.26
N TYR A 178 1.92 -11.06 -19.84
CA TYR A 178 2.25 -9.65 -20.19
C TYR A 178 2.49 -9.41 -21.69
N ALA A 179 2.62 -10.46 -22.50
CA ALA A 179 2.90 -10.42 -23.92
C ALA A 179 1.63 -10.56 -24.80
N ALA A 180 0.44 -10.60 -24.20
CA ALA A 180 -0.79 -10.60 -24.98
C ALA A 180 -1.06 -9.19 -25.51
N PRO A 181 -1.33 -9.02 -26.84
CA PRO A 181 -1.58 -7.72 -27.46
C PRO A 181 -2.87 -7.08 -26.97
#